data_4cbe3103573c9a99733a1a9b442c8e0f
#
_entry.id   4cbe3103573c9a99733a1a9b442c8e0f
#
_cell.length_a   1.000
_cell.length_b   1.000
_cell.length_c   1.000
_cell.angle_alpha   90.00
_cell.angle_beta   90.00
_cell.angle_gamma   90.00
#
_symmetry.space_group_name_H-M   'P 1'
#
loop_
_entity.id
_entity.type
_entity.pdbx_description
1 polymer ?
#
loop_
_entity_poly.entity_id
_entity_poly.type
_entity_poly.pdbx_seq_one_letter_code
_entity_poly.pdbx_strand_id
1 'polypeptide(L)'
;MLKLPDRGTLGISAALWILIGASSLVQAAALVKIDGSSTVFPITEAVAEDFQKAMRGAVNVTVGISGTGGGFKKFCRGQTDIVNASRPILKKEMDECKAAGVQYVEMPVAFDALTVVVNPKNDWSKTITVEELKKMWEPAAQGKVTRWNQINPSWPDEAFKLYGPGSDSGTFDYFTEAIVGKAKSSRGDFTASEDDNVLVQGVASDKNGLGFFGFAYYIENQKKLKAVAVDGGKGPVLPSVKTVEDGSYQPLSRPIFIYVNIKSADRPEVKEFVEFYMKNAITLVKEVKFFSLPAQVYTTNMDHLNRKKVGTVFDGRPEVGLRIEEVLKREASQ
;
A
#
# COMPACT_ATOMS: atom_id res chain seq x y z
N MET A 1 -56.26 -91.48 -3.61
CA MET A 1 -54.87 -91.30 -3.88
C MET A 1 -54.72 -89.97 -4.70
N LEU A 2 -54.50 -88.88 -4.04
CA LEU A 2 -54.35 -87.59 -4.67
C LEU A 2 -52.82 -87.26 -4.75
N LYS A 3 -52.33 -86.97 -5.94
CA LYS A 3 -51.01 -86.50 -6.20
C LYS A 3 -50.96 -84.99 -6.03
N LEU A 4 -50.11 -84.49 -5.18
CA LEU A 4 -49.77 -83.05 -5.04
C LEU A 4 -48.78 -82.67 -6.09
N PRO A 5 -48.85 -81.40 -6.67
CA PRO A 5 -47.89 -80.88 -7.64
C PRO A 5 -46.71 -80.23 -6.94
N ASP A 6 -45.61 -80.37 -7.60
CA ASP A 6 -44.28 -79.90 -7.33
C ASP A 6 -44.16 -78.35 -7.30
N ARG A 7 -43.49 -77.75 -6.31
CA ARG A 7 -43.28 -76.35 -6.17
C ARG A 7 -41.94 -75.98 -6.85
N GLY A 8 -42.04 -75.29 -8.01
CA GLY A 8 -40.91 -74.66 -8.66
C GLY A 8 -40.31 -73.55 -7.81
N THR A 9 -39.03 -73.57 -7.60
CA THR A 9 -38.22 -72.55 -6.98
C THR A 9 -37.99 -71.35 -7.94
N LEU A 10 -38.63 -70.22 -7.64
CA LEU A 10 -38.27 -68.94 -8.26
C LEU A 10 -36.91 -68.42 -7.70
N GLY A 11 -35.91 -68.41 -8.56
CA GLY A 11 -34.65 -67.73 -8.27
C GLY A 11 -34.79 -66.22 -8.36
N ILE A 12 -34.70 -65.53 -7.24
CA ILE A 12 -34.63 -64.05 -7.18
C ILE A 12 -33.17 -63.65 -7.44
N SER A 13 -32.88 -63.17 -8.69
CA SER A 13 -31.61 -62.54 -8.99
C SER A 13 -31.62 -61.09 -8.46
N ALA A 14 -30.99 -60.89 -7.30
CA ALA A 14 -30.76 -59.56 -6.76
C ALA A 14 -29.62 -58.87 -7.58
N ALA A 15 -29.98 -57.97 -8.48
CA ALA A 15 -29.03 -57.10 -9.14
C ALA A 15 -28.56 -56.00 -8.16
N LEU A 16 -27.35 -56.15 -7.63
CA LEU A 16 -26.70 -55.17 -6.74
C LEU A 16 -26.20 -53.99 -7.59
N TRP A 17 -26.96 -52.88 -7.62
CA TRP A 17 -26.51 -51.62 -8.21
C TRP A 17 -25.52 -50.97 -7.24
N ILE A 18 -24.22 -51.04 -7.57
CA ILE A 18 -23.18 -50.25 -6.90
C ILE A 18 -23.30 -48.80 -7.40
N LEU A 19 -23.96 -47.97 -6.63
CA LEU A 19 -23.89 -46.51 -6.78
C LEU A 19 -22.50 -46.04 -6.41
N ILE A 20 -21.61 -45.90 -7.42
CA ILE A 20 -20.36 -45.19 -7.26
C ILE A 20 -20.72 -43.71 -7.15
N GLY A 21 -20.94 -43.26 -5.90
CA GLY A 21 -21.07 -41.86 -5.59
C GLY A 21 -19.75 -41.16 -5.93
N ALA A 22 -19.69 -40.43 -7.03
CA ALA A 22 -18.62 -39.50 -7.30
C ALA A 22 -18.67 -38.42 -6.22
N SER A 23 -17.93 -38.65 -5.13
CA SER A 23 -17.67 -37.62 -4.14
C SER A 23 -16.83 -36.55 -4.83
N SER A 24 -17.46 -35.51 -5.33
CA SER A 24 -16.79 -34.29 -5.76
C SER A 24 -16.07 -33.76 -4.51
N LEU A 25 -14.78 -34.02 -4.42
CA LEU A 25 -13.91 -33.34 -3.45
C LEU A 25 -14.03 -31.85 -3.75
N VAL A 26 -14.83 -31.16 -2.96
CA VAL A 26 -14.82 -29.69 -2.94
C VAL A 26 -13.44 -29.31 -2.43
N GLN A 27 -12.51 -29.09 -3.34
CA GLN A 27 -11.19 -28.58 -3.02
C GLN A 27 -11.40 -27.16 -2.50
N ALA A 28 -11.07 -26.92 -1.23
CA ALA A 28 -11.09 -25.57 -0.68
C ALA A 28 -10.20 -24.68 -1.56
N ALA A 29 -10.70 -23.49 -1.93
CA ALA A 29 -9.93 -22.55 -2.72
C ALA A 29 -8.61 -22.25 -2.01
N ALA A 30 -7.51 -22.23 -2.77
CA ALA A 30 -6.22 -21.84 -2.25
C ALA A 30 -6.27 -20.39 -1.77
N LEU A 31 -5.48 -20.04 -0.77
CA LEU A 31 -5.55 -18.73 -0.12
C LEU A 31 -4.21 -18.01 -0.13
N VAL A 32 -4.19 -16.78 -0.65
CA VAL A 32 -3.09 -15.83 -0.54
C VAL A 32 -3.45 -14.77 0.50
N LYS A 33 -2.60 -14.59 1.52
CA LYS A 33 -2.81 -13.64 2.60
C LYS A 33 -1.88 -12.47 2.49
N ILE A 34 -2.42 -11.27 2.39
CA ILE A 34 -1.69 -10.01 2.29
C ILE A 34 -2.18 -9.07 3.37
N ASP A 35 -1.28 -8.29 3.96
CA ASP A 35 -1.64 -7.27 4.94
C ASP A 35 -0.59 -6.15 4.92
N GLY A 36 -0.90 -4.98 5.43
CA GLY A 36 0.07 -3.90 5.60
C GLY A 36 -0.45 -2.52 5.28
N SER A 37 0.29 -1.80 4.44
CA SER A 37 0.10 -0.38 4.12
C SER A 37 -1.25 -0.10 3.47
N SER A 38 -2.01 0.86 4.03
CA SER A 38 -3.21 1.44 3.42
C SER A 38 -2.92 2.15 2.09
N THR A 39 -1.72 2.73 1.94
CA THR A 39 -1.28 3.38 0.70
C THR A 39 -1.14 2.39 -0.46
N VAL A 40 -0.59 1.19 -0.20
CA VAL A 40 -0.40 0.15 -1.23
C VAL A 40 -1.68 -0.65 -1.48
N PHE A 41 -2.59 -0.65 -0.51
CA PHE A 41 -3.85 -1.40 -0.55
C PHE A 41 -4.61 -1.25 -1.88
N PRO A 42 -4.87 -0.04 -2.43
CA PRO A 42 -5.65 0.09 -3.66
C PRO A 42 -5.03 -0.63 -4.86
N ILE A 43 -3.69 -0.65 -4.95
CA ILE A 43 -2.99 -1.36 -6.02
C ILE A 43 -3.15 -2.87 -5.84
N THR A 44 -2.86 -3.35 -4.63
CA THR A 44 -2.91 -4.80 -4.33
C THR A 44 -4.35 -5.33 -4.41
N GLU A 45 -5.35 -4.53 -4.04
CA GLU A 45 -6.76 -4.89 -4.16
C GLU A 45 -7.18 -5.02 -5.62
N ALA A 46 -6.82 -4.05 -6.48
CA ALA A 46 -7.10 -4.12 -7.92
C ALA A 46 -6.46 -5.37 -8.56
N VAL A 47 -5.20 -5.67 -8.19
CA VAL A 47 -4.53 -6.90 -8.64
C VAL A 47 -5.24 -8.14 -8.13
N ALA A 48 -5.65 -8.17 -6.85
CA ALA A 48 -6.33 -9.31 -6.24
C ALA A 48 -7.68 -9.60 -6.90
N GLU A 49 -8.46 -8.55 -7.17
CA GLU A 49 -9.75 -8.68 -7.87
C GLU A 49 -9.59 -9.29 -9.27
N ASP A 50 -8.66 -8.76 -10.06
CA ASP A 50 -8.45 -9.23 -11.43
C ASP A 50 -7.82 -10.62 -11.46
N PHE A 51 -6.91 -10.92 -10.53
CA PHE A 51 -6.36 -12.26 -10.38
C PHE A 51 -7.44 -13.30 -10.01
N GLN A 52 -8.29 -13.01 -9.03
CA GLN A 52 -9.39 -13.91 -8.64
C GLN A 52 -10.37 -14.15 -9.79
N LYS A 53 -10.66 -13.14 -10.60
CA LYS A 53 -11.46 -13.27 -11.82
C LYS A 53 -10.76 -14.19 -12.84
N ALA A 54 -9.47 -13.99 -13.07
CA ALA A 54 -8.67 -14.82 -13.97
C ALA A 54 -8.60 -16.28 -13.52
N MET A 55 -8.48 -16.53 -12.22
CA MET A 55 -8.44 -17.86 -11.59
C MET A 55 -9.82 -18.50 -11.41
N ARG A 56 -10.89 -17.82 -11.81
CA ARG A 56 -12.29 -18.31 -11.71
C ARG A 56 -12.67 -18.81 -10.32
N GLY A 57 -12.16 -18.18 -9.28
CA GLY A 57 -12.42 -18.53 -7.88
C GLY A 57 -11.63 -19.73 -7.34
N ALA A 58 -10.68 -20.29 -8.08
CA ALA A 58 -9.81 -21.36 -7.59
C ALA A 58 -8.82 -20.88 -6.52
N VAL A 59 -8.51 -19.58 -6.50
CA VAL A 59 -7.65 -18.93 -5.51
C VAL A 59 -8.38 -17.73 -4.91
N ASN A 60 -8.41 -17.65 -3.59
CA ASN A 60 -8.87 -16.47 -2.86
C ASN A 60 -7.66 -15.62 -2.44
N VAL A 61 -7.79 -14.31 -2.53
CA VAL A 61 -6.79 -13.37 -2.04
C VAL A 61 -7.44 -12.49 -0.98
N THR A 62 -6.82 -12.37 0.17
CA THR A 62 -7.26 -11.44 1.22
C THR A 62 -6.24 -10.33 1.41
N VAL A 63 -6.69 -9.09 1.38
CA VAL A 63 -5.83 -7.91 1.57
C VAL A 63 -6.33 -7.15 2.81
N GLY A 64 -5.51 -7.12 3.86
CA GLY A 64 -5.79 -6.41 5.10
C GLY A 64 -5.05 -5.08 5.18
N ILE A 65 -5.54 -4.19 6.06
CA ILE A 65 -4.95 -2.88 6.33
C ILE A 65 -4.60 -2.81 7.82
N SER A 66 -3.30 -2.88 8.14
CA SER A 66 -2.81 -2.68 9.52
C SER A 66 -1.63 -1.71 9.60
N GLY A 67 -1.44 -0.93 8.53
CA GLY A 67 -0.28 -0.08 8.33
C GLY A 67 1.00 -0.87 8.05
N THR A 68 2.03 -0.20 7.51
CA THR A 68 3.30 -0.85 7.14
C THR A 68 3.93 -1.60 8.31
N GLY A 69 4.03 -0.95 9.48
CA GLY A 69 4.63 -1.57 10.68
C GLY A 69 3.79 -2.72 11.25
N GLY A 70 2.45 -2.59 11.22
CA GLY A 70 1.52 -3.67 11.59
C GLY A 70 1.63 -4.87 10.67
N GLY A 71 1.71 -4.61 9.36
CA GLY A 71 1.94 -5.63 8.34
C GLY A 71 3.24 -6.40 8.56
N PHE A 72 4.36 -5.72 8.76
CA PHE A 72 5.64 -6.39 9.04
C PHE A 72 5.61 -7.26 10.30
N LYS A 73 4.92 -6.83 11.35
CA LYS A 73 4.74 -7.68 12.56
C LYS A 73 4.03 -9.00 12.26
N LYS A 74 2.98 -8.97 11.45
CA LYS A 74 2.27 -10.19 11.01
C LYS A 74 3.14 -11.02 10.08
N PHE A 75 3.78 -10.37 9.12
CA PHE A 75 4.64 -10.99 8.12
C PHE A 75 5.84 -11.72 8.75
N CYS A 76 6.58 -11.06 9.64
CA CYS A 76 7.71 -11.67 10.34
C CYS A 76 7.31 -12.79 11.31
N ARG A 77 6.01 -12.94 11.63
CA ARG A 77 5.45 -14.09 12.35
C ARG A 77 4.93 -15.20 11.42
N GLY A 78 5.09 -15.04 10.10
CA GLY A 78 4.59 -15.99 9.10
C GLY A 78 3.07 -16.04 8.99
N GLN A 79 2.35 -15.00 9.41
CA GLN A 79 0.88 -14.94 9.38
C GLN A 79 0.34 -14.48 8.03
N THR A 80 1.16 -13.82 7.21
CA THR A 80 0.87 -13.39 5.85
C THR A 80 1.93 -13.87 4.87
N ASP A 81 1.54 -14.04 3.63
CA ASP A 81 2.42 -14.47 2.53
C ASP A 81 3.17 -13.29 1.93
N ILE A 82 2.49 -12.14 1.89
CA ILE A 82 2.98 -10.88 1.35
C ILE A 82 2.66 -9.77 2.34
N VAL A 83 3.54 -8.77 2.44
CA VAL A 83 3.26 -7.53 3.15
C VAL A 83 3.35 -6.34 2.19
N ASN A 84 2.33 -5.48 2.25
CA ASN A 84 2.32 -4.17 1.61
C ASN A 84 3.10 -3.16 2.45
N ALA A 85 4.02 -2.41 1.85
CA ALA A 85 4.84 -1.45 2.57
C ALA A 85 4.99 -0.12 1.80
N SER A 86 4.74 0.98 2.47
CA SER A 86 4.88 2.33 1.91
C SER A 86 6.21 3.01 2.28
N ARG A 87 7.15 2.23 2.75
CA ARG A 87 8.56 2.55 3.00
C ARG A 87 9.38 1.26 2.97
N PRO A 88 10.72 1.36 2.81
CA PRO A 88 11.59 0.21 3.02
C PRO A 88 11.44 -0.41 4.42
N ILE A 89 11.74 -1.71 4.51
CA ILE A 89 11.79 -2.43 5.79
C ILE A 89 12.85 -1.82 6.71
N LEU A 90 12.52 -1.64 7.98
CA LEU A 90 13.45 -1.08 8.97
C LEU A 90 14.31 -2.18 9.61
N LYS A 91 15.49 -1.77 10.15
CA LYS A 91 16.42 -2.69 10.82
C LYS A 91 15.74 -3.54 11.90
N LYS A 92 14.86 -2.94 12.71
CA LYS A 92 14.09 -3.66 13.72
C LYS A 92 13.22 -4.77 13.13
N GLU A 93 12.53 -4.47 12.03
CA GLU A 93 11.66 -5.43 11.34
C GLU A 93 12.49 -6.54 10.67
N MET A 94 13.65 -6.19 10.09
CA MET A 94 14.61 -7.17 9.58
C MET A 94 15.07 -8.14 10.67
N ASP A 95 15.40 -7.63 11.86
CA ASP A 95 15.84 -8.44 13.00
C ASP A 95 14.70 -9.35 13.51
N GLU A 96 13.47 -8.85 13.57
CA GLU A 96 12.27 -9.64 13.93
C GLU A 96 12.03 -10.78 12.92
N CYS A 97 12.08 -10.49 11.60
CA CYS A 97 11.95 -11.51 10.57
C CYS A 97 13.07 -12.56 10.65
N LYS A 98 14.32 -12.11 10.83
CA LYS A 98 15.49 -13.00 10.96
C LYS A 98 15.36 -13.93 12.17
N ALA A 99 14.93 -13.40 13.33
CA ALA A 99 14.73 -14.18 14.54
C ALA A 99 13.64 -15.25 14.36
N ALA A 100 12.63 -14.99 13.55
CA ALA A 100 11.56 -15.93 13.22
C ALA A 100 11.87 -16.85 12.02
N GLY A 101 13.05 -16.71 11.40
CA GLY A 101 13.43 -17.50 10.22
C GLY A 101 12.64 -17.16 8.95
N VAL A 102 12.07 -15.95 8.88
CA VAL A 102 11.37 -15.45 7.70
C VAL A 102 12.36 -14.73 6.78
N GLN A 103 12.50 -15.27 5.57
CA GLN A 103 13.25 -14.66 4.47
C GLN A 103 12.27 -14.08 3.46
N TYR A 104 12.64 -12.98 2.81
CA TYR A 104 11.76 -12.25 1.90
C TYR A 104 12.51 -11.69 0.70
N VAL A 105 11.77 -11.47 -0.37
CA VAL A 105 12.19 -10.66 -1.52
C VAL A 105 11.50 -9.32 -1.44
N GLU A 106 12.25 -8.23 -1.52
CA GLU A 106 11.76 -6.86 -1.64
C GLU A 106 11.43 -6.58 -3.11
N MET A 107 10.27 -6.00 -3.36
CA MET A 107 9.79 -5.68 -4.70
C MET A 107 9.18 -4.29 -4.73
N PRO A 108 9.84 -3.28 -5.29
CA PRO A 108 9.20 -2.00 -5.58
C PRO A 108 8.09 -2.19 -6.60
N VAL A 109 6.90 -1.64 -6.33
CA VAL A 109 5.71 -1.83 -7.18
C VAL A 109 5.22 -0.56 -7.83
N ALA A 110 5.43 0.60 -7.18
CA ALA A 110 5.01 1.89 -7.69
C ALA A 110 5.77 3.02 -7.00
N PHE A 111 5.59 4.24 -7.52
CA PHE A 111 5.88 5.46 -6.77
C PHE A 111 4.59 6.11 -6.31
N ASP A 112 4.61 6.64 -5.11
CA ASP A 112 3.56 7.44 -4.50
C ASP A 112 4.06 8.87 -4.29
N ALA A 113 3.13 9.83 -4.31
CA ALA A 113 3.40 11.20 -3.94
C ALA A 113 2.38 11.65 -2.89
N LEU A 114 2.87 12.28 -1.83
CA LEU A 114 2.01 12.91 -0.84
C LEU A 114 1.69 14.32 -1.31
N THR A 115 0.41 14.67 -1.32
CA THR A 115 -0.04 15.98 -1.73
C THR A 115 -0.47 16.79 -0.51
N VAL A 116 0.13 17.96 -0.32
CA VAL A 116 -0.38 18.98 0.60
C VAL A 116 -1.48 19.73 -0.10
N VAL A 117 -2.64 19.80 0.54
CA VAL A 117 -3.85 20.39 -0.04
C VAL A 117 -4.46 21.43 0.88
N VAL A 118 -5.13 22.40 0.26
CA VAL A 118 -5.96 23.39 0.96
C VAL A 118 -7.31 23.53 0.25
N ASN A 119 -8.24 24.20 0.92
CA ASN A 119 -9.53 24.56 0.30
C ASN A 119 -9.30 25.47 -0.93
N PRO A 120 -10.05 25.36 -2.03
CA PRO A 120 -9.92 26.22 -3.20
C PRO A 120 -10.07 27.74 -2.89
N LYS A 121 -10.82 28.09 -1.84
CA LYS A 121 -11.00 29.48 -1.38
C LYS A 121 -9.79 30.02 -0.60
N ASN A 122 -8.82 29.17 -0.25
CA ASN A 122 -7.54 29.61 0.30
C ASN A 122 -6.67 30.16 -0.83
N ASP A 123 -6.44 31.46 -0.88
CA ASP A 123 -5.70 32.13 -1.94
C ASP A 123 -4.30 32.60 -1.51
N TRP A 124 -3.94 32.44 -0.24
CA TRP A 124 -2.67 32.89 0.34
C TRP A 124 -1.58 31.81 0.39
N SER A 125 -1.91 30.55 0.66
CA SER A 125 -0.93 29.46 0.78
C SER A 125 -0.75 28.72 -0.54
N LYS A 126 -0.32 29.41 -1.60
CA LYS A 126 -0.06 28.79 -2.92
C LYS A 126 1.20 27.93 -2.92
N THR A 127 2.16 28.32 -2.10
CA THR A 127 3.44 27.64 -1.89
C THR A 127 3.68 27.49 -0.39
N ILE A 128 4.39 26.44 -0.01
CA ILE A 128 4.79 26.21 1.38
C ILE A 128 6.18 25.52 1.40
N THR A 129 7.06 25.97 2.27
CA THR A 129 8.37 25.35 2.46
C THR A 129 8.28 24.14 3.40
N VAL A 130 9.30 23.29 3.35
CA VAL A 130 9.43 22.17 4.33
C VAL A 130 9.53 22.72 5.76
N GLU A 131 10.23 23.84 5.96
CA GLU A 131 10.35 24.49 7.27
C GLU A 131 9.01 25.04 7.78
N GLU A 132 8.19 25.63 6.91
CA GLU A 132 6.84 26.08 7.25
C GLU A 132 5.93 24.90 7.60
N LEU A 133 5.98 23.82 6.82
CA LEU A 133 5.26 22.58 7.16
C LEU A 133 5.74 22.00 8.49
N LYS A 134 7.05 21.96 8.74
CA LYS A 134 7.61 21.50 10.02
C LYS A 134 7.09 22.34 11.18
N LYS A 135 7.17 23.68 11.08
CA LYS A 135 6.66 24.60 12.08
C LYS A 135 5.16 24.39 12.37
N MET A 136 4.40 23.96 11.36
CA MET A 136 2.97 23.67 11.48
C MET A 136 2.69 22.32 12.15
N TRP A 137 3.51 21.29 11.85
CA TRP A 137 3.21 19.90 12.19
C TRP A 137 4.05 19.31 13.33
N GLU A 138 5.16 19.93 13.73
CA GLU A 138 6.00 19.41 14.81
C GLU A 138 5.28 19.34 16.16
N PRO A 139 5.67 18.43 17.08
CA PRO A 139 5.03 18.30 18.41
C PRO A 139 5.01 19.59 19.21
N ALA A 140 6.05 20.44 19.07
CA ALA A 140 6.17 21.70 19.79
C ALA A 140 5.10 22.74 19.38
N ALA A 141 4.46 22.57 18.21
CA ALA A 141 3.42 23.44 17.69
C ALA A 141 2.07 23.23 18.37
N GLN A 142 1.86 22.09 19.03
CA GLN A 142 0.58 21.73 19.65
C GLN A 142 0.08 22.80 20.62
N GLY A 143 -1.13 23.31 20.37
CA GLY A 143 -1.78 24.35 21.16
C GLY A 143 -1.14 25.74 21.10
N LYS A 144 0.00 25.90 20.40
CA LYS A 144 0.76 27.15 20.32
C LYS A 144 0.69 27.79 18.92
N VAL A 145 0.88 27.00 17.89
CA VAL A 145 0.82 27.44 16.50
C VAL A 145 -0.54 27.05 15.94
N THR A 146 -1.44 28.02 15.88
CA THR A 146 -2.86 27.80 15.54
C THR A 146 -3.36 28.70 14.42
N ARG A 147 -2.54 29.67 13.98
CA ARG A 147 -2.94 30.70 13.00
C ARG A 147 -1.98 30.73 11.83
N TRP A 148 -2.51 31.07 10.66
CA TRP A 148 -1.75 31.14 9.41
C TRP A 148 -0.58 32.14 9.46
N ASN A 149 -0.78 33.32 10.04
CA ASN A 149 0.27 34.34 10.18
C ASN A 149 1.41 33.94 11.14
N GLN A 150 1.20 32.95 12.00
CA GLN A 150 2.27 32.41 12.83
C GLN A 150 3.24 31.56 11.99
N ILE A 151 2.77 30.97 10.88
CA ILE A 151 3.61 30.22 9.94
C ILE A 151 4.35 31.17 9.03
N ASN A 152 3.62 32.02 8.34
CA ASN A 152 4.16 33.04 7.45
C ASN A 152 3.48 34.39 7.75
N PRO A 153 4.24 35.42 8.15
CA PRO A 153 3.66 36.71 8.54
C PRO A 153 2.86 37.41 7.43
N SER A 154 3.04 37.04 6.16
CA SER A 154 2.28 37.57 5.04
C SER A 154 0.88 36.96 4.89
N TRP A 155 0.59 35.87 5.61
CA TRP A 155 -0.68 35.16 5.56
C TRP A 155 -1.68 35.77 6.56
N PRO A 156 -3.00 35.50 6.38
CA PRO A 156 -4.01 36.14 7.21
C PRO A 156 -3.93 35.70 8.69
N ASP A 157 -4.37 36.58 9.58
CA ASP A 157 -4.51 36.27 10.99
C ASP A 157 -5.82 35.49 11.25
N GLU A 158 -5.90 34.29 10.68
CA GLU A 158 -7.02 33.36 10.81
C GLU A 158 -6.52 32.02 11.38
N ALA A 159 -7.37 31.37 12.19
CA ALA A 159 -7.05 30.03 12.71
C ALA A 159 -7.11 29.00 11.59
N PHE A 160 -6.11 28.12 11.53
CA PHE A 160 -6.13 26.99 10.59
C PHE A 160 -6.68 25.72 11.25
N LYS A 161 -7.13 24.80 10.43
CA LYS A 161 -7.45 23.42 10.81
C LYS A 161 -6.63 22.43 10.01
N LEU A 162 -6.08 21.44 10.70
CA LEU A 162 -5.21 20.44 10.11
C LEU A 162 -5.94 19.10 9.99
N TYR A 163 -5.73 18.46 8.85
CA TYR A 163 -6.29 17.16 8.49
C TYR A 163 -5.16 16.25 8.00
N GLY A 164 -5.05 15.05 8.53
CA GLY A 164 -3.98 14.13 8.13
C GLY A 164 -4.31 12.70 8.47
N PRO A 165 -3.62 11.73 7.82
CA PRO A 165 -3.77 10.32 8.14
C PRO A 165 -3.46 10.02 9.61
N GLY A 166 -4.04 8.96 10.12
CA GLY A 166 -3.82 8.50 11.50
C GLY A 166 -2.45 7.84 11.71
N SER A 167 -2.20 7.48 12.96
CA SER A 167 -0.90 6.95 13.40
C SER A 167 -0.53 5.56 12.82
N ASP A 168 -1.49 4.85 12.25
CA ASP A 168 -1.29 3.55 11.62
C ASP A 168 -1.00 3.65 10.12
N SER A 169 -1.16 4.85 9.56
CA SER A 169 -0.90 5.14 8.15
C SER A 169 0.58 5.27 7.84
N GLY A 170 1.06 4.56 6.83
CA GLY A 170 2.40 4.76 6.28
C GLY A 170 2.59 6.14 5.63
N THR A 171 1.50 6.81 5.24
CA THR A 171 1.51 8.19 4.75
C THR A 171 1.86 9.17 5.88
N PHE A 172 1.28 8.96 7.07
CA PHE A 172 1.64 9.72 8.28
C PHE A 172 3.11 9.50 8.67
N ASP A 173 3.57 8.25 8.68
CA ASP A 173 4.96 7.92 9.01
C ASP A 173 5.92 8.66 8.08
N TYR A 174 5.69 8.57 6.77
CA TYR A 174 6.56 9.20 5.78
C TYR A 174 6.51 10.74 5.83
N PHE A 175 5.31 11.33 5.94
CA PHE A 175 5.18 12.79 6.04
C PHE A 175 5.93 13.33 7.27
N THR A 176 5.73 12.71 8.43
CA THR A 176 6.39 13.15 9.66
C THR A 176 7.91 12.97 9.59
N GLU A 177 8.38 11.92 8.94
CA GLU A 177 9.81 11.72 8.70
C GLU A 177 10.38 12.75 7.73
N ALA A 178 9.72 12.97 6.59
CA ALA A 178 10.17 13.91 5.56
C ALA A 178 10.14 15.37 6.01
N ILE A 179 9.15 15.76 6.83
CA ILE A 179 8.90 17.15 7.22
C ILE A 179 9.45 17.44 8.62
N VAL A 180 9.19 16.57 9.60
CA VAL A 180 9.60 16.83 11.00
C VAL A 180 10.98 16.20 11.30
N GLY A 181 11.43 15.27 10.47
CA GLY A 181 12.71 14.58 10.60
C GLY A 181 12.67 13.30 11.43
N LYS A 182 11.47 12.86 11.85
CA LYS A 182 11.29 11.61 12.60
C LYS A 182 9.89 11.05 12.38
N ALA A 183 9.80 9.81 11.90
CA ALA A 183 8.54 9.10 11.72
C ALA A 183 7.69 9.11 13.00
N LYS A 184 6.39 9.33 12.85
CA LYS A 184 5.40 9.43 13.94
C LYS A 184 5.58 10.61 14.89
N SER A 185 6.46 11.55 14.60
CA SER A 185 6.66 12.75 15.41
C SER A 185 5.78 13.88 14.88
N SER A 186 4.67 14.15 15.54
CA SER A 186 3.71 15.17 15.13
C SER A 186 2.95 15.74 16.35
N ARG A 187 2.34 16.92 16.16
CA ARG A 187 1.27 17.39 17.06
C ARG A 187 0.10 16.41 17.03
N GLY A 188 -0.71 16.39 18.10
CA GLY A 188 -1.87 15.51 18.21
C GLY A 188 -3.22 16.21 18.07
N ASP A 189 -3.26 17.56 17.96
CA ASP A 189 -4.47 18.38 17.89
C ASP A 189 -4.91 18.67 16.44
N PHE A 190 -4.83 17.67 15.58
CA PHE A 190 -5.36 17.69 14.22
C PHE A 190 -6.46 16.64 14.03
N THR A 191 -7.27 16.77 12.99
CA THR A 191 -8.26 15.74 12.64
C THR A 191 -7.55 14.60 11.92
N ALA A 192 -7.46 13.46 12.61
CA ALA A 192 -6.84 12.23 12.09
C ALA A 192 -7.90 11.28 11.53
N SER A 193 -7.62 10.65 10.39
CA SER A 193 -8.44 9.56 9.85
C SER A 193 -7.59 8.62 9.00
N GLU A 194 -7.85 7.31 9.09
CA GLU A 194 -7.27 6.32 8.17
C GLU A 194 -8.03 6.29 6.83
N ASP A 195 -9.21 6.89 6.75
CA ASP A 195 -9.97 7.09 5.52
C ASP A 195 -9.68 8.47 4.94
N ASP A 196 -8.92 8.50 3.84
CA ASP A 196 -8.54 9.73 3.14
C ASP A 196 -9.76 10.51 2.61
N ASN A 197 -10.91 9.87 2.38
CA ASN A 197 -12.13 10.58 1.99
C ASN A 197 -12.65 11.49 3.10
N VAL A 198 -12.48 11.12 4.36
CA VAL A 198 -12.80 11.97 5.52
C VAL A 198 -11.90 13.20 5.52
N LEU A 199 -10.61 13.04 5.23
CA LEU A 199 -9.65 14.13 5.13
C LEU A 199 -9.97 15.07 3.97
N VAL A 200 -10.31 14.53 2.82
CA VAL A 200 -10.77 15.28 1.63
C VAL A 200 -11.99 16.16 1.99
N GLN A 201 -13.00 15.57 2.63
CA GLN A 201 -14.20 16.31 3.04
C GLN A 201 -13.88 17.39 4.09
N GLY A 202 -13.00 17.09 5.04
CA GLY A 202 -12.55 18.05 6.04
C GLY A 202 -11.95 19.29 5.42
N VAL A 203 -10.96 19.15 4.54
CA VAL A 203 -10.32 20.28 3.83
C VAL A 203 -11.29 20.99 2.89
N ALA A 204 -12.11 20.23 2.15
CA ALA A 204 -13.07 20.80 1.20
C ALA A 204 -14.15 21.67 1.87
N SER A 205 -14.51 21.39 3.10
CA SER A 205 -15.56 22.10 3.84
C SER A 205 -15.06 23.32 4.61
N ASP A 206 -13.75 23.46 4.84
CA ASP A 206 -13.16 24.52 5.65
C ASP A 206 -12.17 25.37 4.83
N LYS A 207 -12.48 26.67 4.64
CA LYS A 207 -11.58 27.62 3.95
C LYS A 207 -10.18 27.66 4.55
N ASN A 208 -10.07 27.46 5.85
CA ASN A 208 -8.82 27.49 6.61
C ASN A 208 -8.22 26.08 6.82
N GLY A 209 -8.78 25.06 6.14
CA GLY A 209 -8.29 23.70 6.19
C GLY A 209 -7.01 23.52 5.39
N LEU A 210 -6.02 22.85 5.99
CA LEU A 210 -4.86 22.27 5.31
C LEU A 210 -4.80 20.79 5.65
N GLY A 211 -4.54 19.96 4.66
CA GLY A 211 -4.36 18.52 4.86
C GLY A 211 -3.25 17.95 3.99
N PHE A 212 -2.91 16.69 4.23
CA PHE A 212 -2.04 15.92 3.36
C PHE A 212 -2.52 14.47 3.26
N PHE A 213 -2.39 13.90 2.07
CA PHE A 213 -2.73 12.50 1.74
C PHE A 213 -2.16 12.12 0.37
N GLY A 214 -2.42 10.89 -0.09
CA GLY A 214 -1.93 10.38 -1.36
C GLY A 214 -2.42 11.20 -2.56
N PHE A 215 -1.56 11.34 -3.58
CA PHE A 215 -1.84 12.05 -4.83
C PHE A 215 -3.09 11.54 -5.55
N ALA A 216 -3.38 10.23 -5.46
CA ALA A 216 -4.57 9.63 -6.04
C ALA A 216 -5.86 10.33 -5.59
N TYR A 217 -6.02 10.52 -4.28
CA TYR A 217 -7.19 11.18 -3.69
C TYR A 217 -7.31 12.66 -4.11
N TYR A 218 -6.16 13.35 -4.22
CA TYR A 218 -6.15 14.72 -4.75
C TYR A 218 -6.65 14.77 -6.20
N ILE A 219 -6.14 13.90 -7.08
CA ILE A 219 -6.53 13.86 -8.50
C ILE A 219 -8.03 13.63 -8.67
N GLU A 220 -8.62 12.74 -7.89
CA GLU A 220 -10.06 12.47 -7.93
C GLU A 220 -10.91 13.62 -7.38
N ASN A 221 -10.32 14.49 -6.57
CA ASN A 221 -11.03 15.58 -5.88
C ASN A 221 -10.54 16.99 -6.26
N GLN A 222 -9.86 17.19 -7.40
CA GLN A 222 -9.30 18.48 -7.86
C GLN A 222 -10.32 19.62 -7.92
N LYS A 223 -11.60 19.32 -8.14
CA LYS A 223 -12.67 20.33 -8.14
C LYS A 223 -13.00 20.86 -6.74
N LYS A 224 -12.64 20.13 -5.69
CA LYS A 224 -12.94 20.43 -4.29
C LYS A 224 -11.71 20.87 -3.49
N LEU A 225 -10.52 20.64 -4.03
CA LEU A 225 -9.24 20.83 -3.37
C LEU A 225 -8.26 21.60 -4.27
N LYS A 226 -7.30 22.27 -3.64
CA LYS A 226 -6.17 22.88 -4.32
C LYS A 226 -4.87 22.33 -3.74
N ALA A 227 -4.00 21.79 -4.61
CA ALA A 227 -2.66 21.42 -4.20
C ALA A 227 -1.81 22.65 -3.90
N VAL A 228 -0.97 22.54 -2.88
CA VAL A 228 0.05 23.53 -2.53
C VAL A 228 1.38 23.08 -3.10
N ALA A 229 2.11 24.00 -3.76
CA ALA A 229 3.45 23.70 -4.22
C ALA A 229 4.41 23.62 -3.02
N VAL A 230 5.15 22.52 -2.90
CA VAL A 230 6.11 22.31 -1.80
C VAL A 230 7.50 22.71 -2.25
N ASP A 231 8.17 23.54 -1.44
CA ASP A 231 9.56 23.91 -1.65
C ASP A 231 10.48 23.09 -0.74
N GLY A 232 11.17 22.14 -1.33
CA GLY A 232 12.19 21.30 -0.69
C GLY A 232 13.60 21.90 -0.72
N GLY A 233 13.74 23.20 -0.95
CA GLY A 233 15.02 23.91 -1.00
C GLY A 233 15.56 24.17 -2.42
N LYS A 234 14.79 23.78 -3.46
CA LYS A 234 15.14 24.03 -4.88
C LYS A 234 14.06 24.83 -5.63
N GLY A 235 13.19 25.48 -4.88
CA GLY A 235 12.00 26.15 -5.36
C GLY A 235 10.74 25.32 -5.27
N PRO A 236 9.56 25.97 -5.29
CA PRO A 236 8.27 25.33 -5.10
C PRO A 236 7.88 24.46 -6.30
N VAL A 237 7.49 23.22 -6.05
CA VAL A 237 7.06 22.24 -7.06
C VAL A 237 5.67 21.71 -6.71
N LEU A 238 4.75 21.71 -7.68
CA LEU A 238 3.45 21.04 -7.55
C LEU A 238 3.57 19.54 -7.83
N PRO A 239 2.82 18.68 -7.11
CA PRO A 239 2.74 17.27 -7.43
C PRO A 239 2.06 17.08 -8.79
N SER A 240 2.68 16.32 -9.66
CA SER A 240 2.16 15.90 -10.96
C SER A 240 2.87 14.61 -11.40
N VAL A 241 2.30 13.90 -12.38
CA VAL A 241 2.97 12.74 -12.98
C VAL A 241 4.39 13.08 -13.38
N LYS A 242 4.57 14.19 -14.12
CA LYS A 242 5.89 14.63 -14.59
C LYS A 242 6.86 14.88 -13.44
N THR A 243 6.44 15.65 -12.41
CA THR A 243 7.35 16.08 -11.33
C THR A 243 7.71 14.96 -10.35
N VAL A 244 6.88 13.92 -10.28
CA VAL A 244 7.21 12.68 -9.55
C VAL A 244 8.15 11.80 -10.36
N GLU A 245 7.89 11.62 -11.66
CA GLU A 245 8.71 10.79 -12.54
C GLU A 245 10.11 11.40 -12.77
N ASP A 246 10.24 12.72 -12.94
CA ASP A 246 11.54 13.38 -13.10
C ASP A 246 12.25 13.67 -11.77
N GLY A 247 11.64 13.26 -10.63
CA GLY A 247 12.22 13.40 -9.29
C GLY A 247 12.36 14.84 -8.81
N SER A 248 11.67 15.82 -9.41
CA SER A 248 11.68 17.22 -8.97
C SER A 248 10.74 17.47 -7.78
N TYR A 249 9.66 16.65 -7.61
CA TYR A 249 8.75 16.76 -6.47
C TYR A 249 9.33 16.09 -5.22
N GLN A 250 10.11 16.85 -4.47
CA GLN A 250 10.78 16.38 -3.26
C GLN A 250 10.48 17.32 -2.08
N PRO A 251 10.46 16.77 -0.82
CA PRO A 251 10.75 15.39 -0.42
C PRO A 251 9.53 14.46 -0.37
N LEU A 252 8.37 14.85 -0.88
CA LEU A 252 7.10 14.17 -0.70
C LEU A 252 6.76 13.12 -1.78
N SER A 253 7.76 12.57 -2.46
CA SER A 253 7.61 11.38 -3.32
C SER A 253 8.43 10.20 -2.80
N ARG A 254 7.89 8.99 -2.93
CA ARG A 254 8.49 7.78 -2.36
C ARG A 254 8.21 6.53 -3.18
N PRO A 255 9.11 5.54 -3.18
CA PRO A 255 8.80 4.20 -3.65
C PRO A 255 7.89 3.48 -2.64
N ILE A 256 7.03 2.61 -3.17
CA ILE A 256 6.19 1.71 -2.39
C ILE A 256 6.41 0.27 -2.85
N PHE A 257 6.23 -0.68 -1.93
CA PHE A 257 6.76 -2.03 -2.07
C PHE A 257 5.73 -3.10 -1.70
N ILE A 258 5.96 -4.30 -2.21
CA ILE A 258 5.53 -5.54 -1.56
C ILE A 258 6.77 -6.32 -1.14
N TYR A 259 6.66 -7.07 -0.03
CA TYR A 259 7.66 -8.07 0.39
C TYR A 259 7.04 -9.43 0.37
N VAL A 260 7.67 -10.37 -0.33
CA VAL A 260 7.16 -11.73 -0.52
C VAL A 260 7.94 -12.71 0.32
N ASN A 261 7.26 -13.47 1.17
CA ASN A 261 7.88 -14.52 1.96
C ASN A 261 8.32 -15.67 1.03
N ILE A 262 9.60 -16.03 1.08
CA ILE A 262 10.19 -17.05 0.21
C ILE A 262 9.52 -18.42 0.39
N LYS A 263 9.19 -18.81 1.62
CA LYS A 263 8.47 -20.08 1.87
C LYS A 263 7.06 -20.05 1.26
N SER A 264 6.39 -18.90 1.33
CA SER A 264 5.09 -18.75 0.71
C SER A 264 5.18 -18.74 -0.82
N ALA A 265 6.24 -18.18 -1.39
CA ALA A 265 6.47 -18.15 -2.84
C ALA A 265 6.73 -19.54 -3.43
N ASP A 266 7.04 -20.55 -2.62
CA ASP A 266 7.12 -21.96 -3.08
C ASP A 266 5.73 -22.57 -3.30
N ARG A 267 4.65 -21.95 -2.85
CA ARG A 267 3.27 -22.35 -3.13
C ARG A 267 2.83 -21.79 -4.48
N PRO A 268 2.23 -22.62 -5.35
CA PRO A 268 1.83 -22.20 -6.70
C PRO A 268 0.96 -20.94 -6.72
N GLU A 269 -0.07 -20.88 -5.87
CA GLU A 269 -1.02 -19.78 -5.81
C GLU A 269 -0.38 -18.44 -5.44
N VAL A 270 0.64 -18.43 -4.57
CA VAL A 270 1.37 -17.22 -4.20
C VAL A 270 2.28 -16.78 -5.34
N LYS A 271 2.99 -17.74 -5.96
CA LYS A 271 3.87 -17.47 -7.09
C LYS A 271 3.06 -16.90 -8.28
N GLU A 272 1.96 -17.54 -8.64
CA GLU A 272 1.08 -17.10 -9.72
C GLU A 272 0.48 -15.72 -9.45
N PHE A 273 0.11 -15.43 -8.19
CA PHE A 273 -0.34 -14.10 -7.80
C PHE A 273 0.75 -13.03 -8.01
N VAL A 274 1.98 -13.28 -7.59
CA VAL A 274 3.09 -12.32 -7.77
C VAL A 274 3.44 -12.15 -9.25
N GLU A 275 3.43 -13.22 -10.04
CA GLU A 275 3.62 -13.17 -11.50
C GLU A 275 2.52 -12.32 -12.16
N PHE A 276 1.27 -12.53 -11.76
CA PHE A 276 0.14 -11.74 -12.25
C PHE A 276 0.28 -10.26 -11.85
N TYR A 277 0.68 -9.99 -10.60
CA TYR A 277 0.93 -8.64 -10.11
C TYR A 277 1.96 -7.93 -10.99
N MET A 278 3.15 -8.51 -11.16
CA MET A 278 4.25 -7.88 -11.92
C MET A 278 3.89 -7.70 -13.40
N LYS A 279 3.17 -8.66 -14.00
CA LYS A 279 2.75 -8.59 -15.40
C LYS A 279 1.74 -7.46 -15.67
N ASN A 280 0.83 -7.19 -14.73
CA ASN A 280 -0.24 -6.22 -14.90
C ASN A 280 0.01 -4.90 -14.18
N ALA A 281 1.12 -4.77 -13.45
CA ALA A 281 1.41 -3.63 -12.57
C ALA A 281 1.34 -2.27 -13.30
N ILE A 282 1.92 -2.15 -14.52
CA ILE A 282 1.91 -0.87 -15.26
C ILE A 282 0.49 -0.36 -15.50
N THR A 283 -0.43 -1.26 -15.84
CA THR A 283 -1.83 -0.92 -16.12
C THR A 283 -2.57 -0.62 -14.83
N LEU A 284 -2.56 -1.56 -13.88
CA LEU A 284 -3.35 -1.46 -12.65
C LEU A 284 -2.89 -0.33 -11.74
N VAL A 285 -1.58 -0.09 -11.63
CA VAL A 285 -1.03 1.06 -10.88
C VAL A 285 -1.56 2.39 -11.43
N LYS A 286 -1.62 2.55 -12.77
CA LYS A 286 -2.14 3.76 -13.41
C LYS A 286 -3.65 3.90 -13.24
N GLU A 287 -4.39 2.80 -13.31
CA GLU A 287 -5.86 2.81 -13.10
C GLU A 287 -6.21 3.34 -11.71
N VAL A 288 -5.46 2.96 -10.68
CA VAL A 288 -5.65 3.45 -9.31
C VAL A 288 -4.88 4.75 -9.02
N LYS A 289 -4.40 5.46 -10.07
CA LYS A 289 -3.80 6.81 -10.03
C LYS A 289 -2.48 6.91 -9.26
N PHE A 290 -1.71 5.82 -9.22
CA PHE A 290 -0.32 5.83 -8.77
C PHE A 290 0.65 5.92 -9.96
N PHE A 291 1.94 6.08 -9.66
CA PHE A 291 2.99 6.20 -10.67
C PHE A 291 3.64 4.85 -10.90
N SER A 292 3.47 4.30 -12.12
CA SER A 292 4.08 3.02 -12.46
C SER A 292 5.60 3.17 -12.59
N LEU A 293 6.31 2.11 -12.24
CA LEU A 293 7.73 1.99 -12.49
C LEU A 293 7.99 1.62 -13.96
N PRO A 294 9.21 1.83 -14.48
CA PRO A 294 9.61 1.30 -15.79
C PRO A 294 9.45 -0.24 -15.84
N ALA A 295 9.07 -0.76 -17.00
CA ALA A 295 8.80 -2.20 -17.19
C ALA A 295 9.97 -3.10 -16.75
N GLN A 296 11.21 -2.62 -16.89
CA GLN A 296 12.42 -3.34 -16.47
C GLN A 296 12.41 -3.70 -14.99
N VAL A 297 11.81 -2.85 -14.11
CA VAL A 297 11.75 -3.12 -12.66
C VAL A 297 10.90 -4.35 -12.38
N TYR A 298 9.74 -4.45 -13.00
CA TYR A 298 8.85 -5.61 -12.80
C TYR A 298 9.48 -6.90 -13.31
N THR A 299 10.28 -6.83 -14.38
CA THR A 299 11.07 -7.97 -14.87
C THR A 299 12.17 -8.34 -13.87
N THR A 300 12.88 -7.35 -13.32
CA THR A 300 13.92 -7.55 -12.30
C THR A 300 13.32 -8.13 -11.01
N ASN A 301 12.16 -7.65 -10.57
CA ASN A 301 11.44 -8.20 -9.41
C ASN A 301 11.18 -9.71 -9.60
N MET A 302 10.75 -10.14 -10.78
CA MET A 302 10.49 -11.55 -11.06
C MET A 302 11.79 -12.38 -11.10
N ASP A 303 12.88 -11.81 -11.63
CA ASP A 303 14.20 -12.46 -11.60
C ASP A 303 14.68 -12.65 -10.14
N HIS A 304 14.54 -11.62 -9.29
CA HIS A 304 14.84 -11.70 -7.86
C HIS A 304 14.03 -12.79 -7.16
N LEU A 305 12.73 -12.88 -7.42
CA LEU A 305 11.88 -13.93 -6.86
C LEU A 305 12.32 -15.32 -7.29
N ASN A 306 12.54 -15.52 -8.59
CA ASN A 306 12.92 -16.81 -9.18
C ASN A 306 14.28 -17.29 -8.69
N ARG A 307 15.23 -16.37 -8.47
CA ARG A 307 16.56 -16.66 -7.90
C ARG A 307 16.57 -16.68 -6.38
N LYS A 308 15.44 -16.43 -5.73
CA LYS A 308 15.30 -16.31 -4.26
C LYS A 308 16.30 -15.30 -3.68
N LYS A 309 16.43 -14.14 -4.31
CA LYS A 309 17.32 -13.07 -3.90
C LYS A 309 16.73 -12.35 -2.70
N VAL A 310 17.16 -12.74 -1.50
CA VAL A 310 16.59 -12.28 -0.24
C VAL A 310 17.22 -10.99 0.26
N GLY A 311 16.42 -10.19 0.94
CA GLY A 311 16.87 -8.99 1.66
C GLY A 311 16.28 -7.71 1.10
N THR A 312 16.99 -6.60 1.33
CA THR A 312 16.60 -5.25 0.93
C THR A 312 17.82 -4.49 0.41
N VAL A 313 17.61 -3.56 -0.53
CA VAL A 313 18.65 -2.64 -1.01
C VAL A 313 18.84 -1.40 -0.13
N PHE A 314 18.05 -1.28 0.95
CA PHE A 314 18.00 -0.07 1.81
C PHE A 314 18.67 -0.24 3.19
N ASP A 315 19.28 -1.38 3.47
CA ASP A 315 19.99 -1.66 4.71
C ASP A 315 19.19 -1.42 6.01
N GLY A 316 17.85 -1.42 5.92
CA GLY A 316 16.97 -1.19 7.06
C GLY A 316 16.96 0.24 7.58
N ARG A 317 17.42 1.21 6.79
CA ARG A 317 17.40 2.63 7.10
C ARG A 317 16.20 3.31 6.47
N PRO A 318 15.56 4.26 7.18
CA PRO A 318 14.60 5.13 6.56
C PRO A 318 15.28 5.99 5.49
N GLU A 319 14.64 6.13 4.34
CA GLU A 319 15.14 7.00 3.27
C GLU A 319 14.01 7.88 2.75
N VAL A 320 14.25 9.19 2.73
CA VAL A 320 13.32 10.22 2.27
C VAL A 320 13.83 10.81 0.96
N GLY A 321 12.92 11.08 0.03
CA GLY A 321 13.27 11.77 -1.22
C GLY A 321 14.00 10.90 -2.24
N LEU A 322 13.84 9.58 -2.19
CA LEU A 322 14.40 8.66 -3.17
C LEU A 322 13.80 8.92 -4.56
N ARG A 323 14.69 9.00 -5.57
CA ARG A 323 14.30 9.09 -6.97
C ARG A 323 14.11 7.69 -7.56
N ILE A 324 13.29 7.61 -8.61
CA ILE A 324 13.07 6.35 -9.35
C ILE A 324 14.41 5.77 -9.83
N GLU A 325 15.30 6.61 -10.40
CA GLU A 325 16.59 6.17 -10.92
C GLU A 325 17.51 5.60 -9.82
N GLU A 326 17.43 6.12 -8.59
CA GLU A 326 18.22 5.62 -7.45
C GLU A 326 17.76 4.24 -7.03
N VAL A 327 16.43 4.02 -6.97
CA VAL A 327 15.85 2.70 -6.70
C VAL A 327 16.28 1.70 -7.76
N LEU A 328 16.13 2.06 -9.04
CA LEU A 328 16.55 1.23 -10.17
C LEU A 328 18.03 0.84 -10.12
N LYS A 329 18.89 1.82 -9.80
CA LYS A 329 20.33 1.59 -9.70
C LYS A 329 20.67 0.62 -8.57
N ARG A 330 20.02 0.72 -7.42
CA ARG A 330 20.23 -0.18 -6.29
C ARG A 330 19.74 -1.59 -6.61
N GLU A 331 18.55 -1.72 -7.17
CA GLU A 331 17.99 -3.02 -7.59
C GLU A 331 18.88 -3.74 -8.63
N ALA A 332 19.46 -2.98 -9.58
CA ALA A 332 20.35 -3.54 -10.58
C ALA A 332 21.74 -3.91 -10.04
N SER A 333 22.16 -3.36 -8.88
CA SER A 333 23.46 -3.61 -8.26
C SER A 333 23.45 -4.78 -7.28
N GLN A 334 22.30 -5.31 -6.93
CA GLN A 334 22.14 -6.54 -6.17
C GLN A 334 22.34 -7.78 -7.03
#